data_51c94a5c66169f61f7a4b9ce0e37641b
#
_entry.id   51c94a5c66169f61f7a4b9ce0e37641b
#
_cell.length_a   1.000
_cell.length_b   1.000
_cell.length_c   1.000
_cell.angle_alpha   90.00
_cell.angle_beta   90.00
_cell.angle_gamma   90.00
#
_symmetry.space_group_name_H-M   'P 1'
#
loop_
_entity.id
_entity.type
_entity.pdbx_description
1 polymer ?
#
loop_
_entity_poly.entity_id
_entity_poly.type
_entity_poly.pdbx_seq_one_letter_code
_entity_poly.pdbx_strand_id
1 'polypeptide(L)'
;MLLQAILLGLVAMLGNAEYLFGTSLLSRPLVMGTLTGIVLGDIQTGVTLGATLELAFMGAFSIGASIPPEMISGTVLGTAFTITTGAGPETALTVGLPVASLVLIAKNVGMVFILPPFVHKADKYAAEGNMAVSYTHLRAHET
;
A
#
# COMPACT_ATOMS: atom_id res chain seq x y z
N MET A 1 -21.87 4.61 3.58
CA MET A 1 -21.10 3.40 3.94
C MET A 1 -20.46 2.75 2.72
N LEU A 2 -21.20 2.14 1.79
CA LEU A 2 -20.61 1.46 0.61
C LEU A 2 -19.79 2.41 -0.28
N LEU A 3 -20.31 3.60 -0.57
CA LEU A 3 -19.61 4.61 -1.36
C LEU A 3 -18.27 5.03 -0.71
N GLN A 4 -18.26 5.26 0.60
CA GLN A 4 -17.03 5.59 1.33
C GLN A 4 -16.01 4.46 1.28
N ALA A 5 -16.45 3.20 1.41
CA ALA A 5 -15.57 2.05 1.29
C ALA A 5 -14.96 1.94 -0.12
N ILE A 6 -15.74 2.19 -1.16
CA ILE A 6 -15.24 2.22 -2.55
C ILE A 6 -14.22 3.35 -2.74
N LEU A 7 -14.53 4.55 -2.23
CA LEU A 7 -13.60 5.69 -2.33
C LEU A 7 -12.31 5.46 -1.56
N LEU A 8 -12.37 4.85 -0.36
CA LEU A 8 -11.17 4.46 0.40
C LEU A 8 -10.34 3.40 -0.35
N GLY A 9 -11.02 2.44 -0.99
CA GLY A 9 -10.36 1.48 -1.87
C GLY A 9 -9.65 2.13 -3.05
N LEU A 10 -10.27 3.15 -3.67
CA LEU A 10 -9.65 3.94 -4.74
C LEU A 10 -8.44 4.74 -4.23
N VAL A 11 -8.51 5.33 -3.04
CA VAL A 11 -7.38 6.01 -2.40
C VAL A 11 -6.21 5.04 -2.20
N ALA A 12 -6.46 3.85 -1.67
CA ALA A 12 -5.43 2.82 -1.49
C ALA A 12 -4.86 2.36 -2.85
N MET A 13 -5.70 2.23 -3.87
CA MET A 13 -5.27 1.89 -5.22
C MET A 13 -4.38 2.98 -5.83
N LEU A 14 -4.72 4.26 -5.66
CA LEU A 14 -3.89 5.38 -6.10
C LEU A 14 -2.51 5.38 -5.43
N GLY A 15 -2.45 5.11 -4.13
CA GLY A 15 -1.18 4.97 -3.43
C GLY A 15 -0.31 3.84 -3.99
N ASN A 16 -0.91 2.68 -4.28
CA ASN A 16 -0.20 1.56 -4.90
C ASN A 16 0.16 1.80 -6.38
N ALA A 17 -0.58 2.67 -7.08
CA ALA A 17 -0.31 3.05 -8.47
C ALA A 17 0.84 4.07 -8.62
N GLU A 18 1.47 4.51 -7.54
CA GLU A 18 2.58 5.46 -7.57
C GLU A 18 3.69 5.03 -8.52
N TYR A 19 4.02 3.74 -8.54
CA TYR A 19 5.04 3.19 -9.44
C TYR A 19 4.73 3.35 -10.94
N LEU A 20 3.46 3.54 -11.30
CA LEU A 20 3.05 3.82 -12.68
C LEU A 20 3.27 5.28 -13.08
N PHE A 21 3.17 6.20 -12.13
CA PHE A 21 3.29 7.64 -12.35
C PHE A 21 4.70 8.19 -12.06
N GLY A 22 5.64 7.33 -11.67
CA GLY A 22 6.96 7.74 -11.19
C GLY A 22 6.93 8.08 -9.70
N THR A 23 8.06 8.49 -9.15
CA THR A 23 8.22 8.76 -7.70
C THR A 23 7.52 10.07 -7.31
N SER A 24 6.19 10.05 -7.19
CA SER A 24 5.36 11.23 -6.90
C SER A 24 5.10 11.46 -5.41
N LEU A 25 5.60 10.56 -4.53
CA LEU A 25 5.38 10.58 -3.08
C LEU A 25 3.90 10.50 -2.66
N LEU A 26 3.03 10.01 -3.54
CA LEU A 26 1.60 9.82 -3.25
C LEU A 26 1.35 8.73 -2.21
N SER A 27 2.23 7.74 -2.12
CA SER A 27 2.16 6.63 -1.16
C SER A 27 2.48 7.04 0.28
N ARG A 28 2.93 8.27 0.50
CA ARG A 28 3.30 8.75 1.84
C ARG A 28 2.07 8.82 2.76
N PRO A 29 2.23 8.40 4.03
CA PRO A 29 1.14 8.42 5.01
C PRO A 29 0.45 9.79 5.16
N LEU A 30 1.21 10.88 5.07
CA LEU A 30 0.64 12.23 5.12
C LEU A 30 -0.39 12.46 3.99
N VAL A 31 -0.05 12.05 2.77
CA VAL A 31 -0.94 12.20 1.60
C VAL A 31 -2.12 11.24 1.70
N MET A 32 -1.87 9.97 2.03
CA MET A 32 -2.91 8.95 2.17
C MET A 32 -3.90 9.29 3.30
N GLY A 33 -3.41 9.76 4.45
CA GLY A 33 -4.24 10.20 5.56
C GLY A 33 -5.10 11.41 5.20
N THR A 34 -4.52 12.39 4.49
CA THR A 34 -5.26 13.56 3.99
C THR A 34 -6.37 13.17 3.03
N LEU A 35 -6.07 12.31 2.03
CA LEU A 35 -7.07 11.80 1.08
C LEU A 35 -8.19 11.03 1.78
N THR A 36 -7.84 10.21 2.78
CA THR A 36 -8.81 9.50 3.61
C THR A 36 -9.69 10.48 4.38
N GLY A 37 -9.12 11.53 4.94
CA GLY A 37 -9.86 12.60 5.62
C GLY A 37 -10.82 13.34 4.68
N ILE A 38 -10.42 13.62 3.43
CA ILE A 38 -11.30 14.21 2.42
C ILE A 38 -12.51 13.31 2.12
N VAL A 39 -12.28 12.01 1.96
CA VAL A 39 -13.34 11.04 1.69
C VAL A 39 -14.35 10.93 2.84
N LEU A 40 -13.88 11.07 4.07
CA LEU A 40 -14.71 10.95 5.27
C LEU A 40 -15.27 12.30 5.75
N GLY A 41 -14.86 13.41 5.15
CA GLY A 41 -15.35 14.76 5.45
C GLY A 41 -14.65 15.44 6.63
N ASP A 42 -13.52 14.90 7.10
CA ASP A 42 -12.71 15.49 8.19
C ASP A 42 -11.23 15.57 7.75
N ILE A 43 -10.94 16.59 6.96
CA ILE A 43 -9.60 16.82 6.41
C ILE A 43 -8.59 17.14 7.52
N GLN A 44 -8.98 17.91 8.53
CA GLN A 44 -8.09 18.33 9.59
C GLN A 44 -7.58 17.14 10.41
N THR A 45 -8.49 16.25 10.81
CA THR A 45 -8.13 15.01 11.47
C THR A 45 -7.31 14.11 10.54
N GLY A 46 -7.69 13.99 9.27
CA GLY A 46 -6.95 13.22 8.27
C GLY A 46 -5.49 13.65 8.11
N VAL A 47 -5.22 14.96 8.05
CA VAL A 47 -3.85 15.52 7.99
C VAL A 47 -3.08 15.20 9.26
N THR A 48 -3.68 15.42 10.43
CA THR A 48 -3.04 15.18 11.73
C THR A 48 -2.66 13.70 11.91
N LEU A 49 -3.59 12.80 11.58
CA LEU A 49 -3.36 11.36 11.65
C LEU A 49 -2.33 10.90 10.61
N GLY A 50 -2.40 11.44 9.39
CA GLY A 50 -1.41 11.19 8.35
C GLY A 50 0.00 11.60 8.78
N ALA A 51 0.15 12.76 9.39
CA ALA A 51 1.44 13.22 9.94
C ALA A 51 1.95 12.32 11.07
N THR A 52 1.07 11.88 11.97
CA THR A 52 1.42 10.97 13.07
C THR A 52 1.89 9.62 12.53
N LEU A 53 1.18 9.07 11.56
CA LEU A 53 1.55 7.80 10.91
C LEU A 53 2.80 7.95 10.04
N GLU A 54 3.02 9.11 9.41
CA GLU A 54 4.25 9.41 8.68
C GLU A 54 5.46 9.31 9.62
N LEU A 55 5.40 9.90 10.81
CA LEU A 55 6.46 9.81 11.81
C LEU A 55 6.68 8.36 12.28
N ALA A 56 5.61 7.60 12.47
CA ALA A 56 5.69 6.19 12.89
C ALA A 56 6.35 5.31 11.82
N PHE A 57 6.03 5.55 10.54
CA PHE A 57 6.58 4.79 9.43
C PHE A 57 7.90 5.34 8.87
N MET A 58 8.39 6.48 9.38
CA MET A 58 9.62 7.13 8.88
C MET A 58 10.85 6.22 8.99
N GLY A 59 10.90 5.31 9.96
CA GLY A 59 11.95 4.30 10.11
C GLY A 59 11.76 3.02 9.30
N ALA A 60 10.63 2.87 8.62
CA ALA A 60 10.28 1.66 7.89
C ALA A 60 10.80 1.67 6.45
N PHE A 61 12.14 1.69 6.30
CA PHE A 61 12.79 1.59 4.99
C PHE A 61 13.18 0.15 4.66
N SER A 62 13.10 -0.19 3.38
CA SER A 62 13.64 -1.46 2.89
C SER A 62 15.17 -1.42 2.91
N ILE A 63 15.77 -2.22 3.77
CA ILE A 63 17.24 -2.39 3.84
C ILE A 63 17.57 -3.81 3.42
N GLY A 64 18.24 -3.97 2.29
CA GLY A 64 18.57 -5.28 1.75
C GLY A 64 17.31 -6.07 1.34
N ALA A 65 17.18 -7.29 1.82
CA ALA A 65 16.04 -8.18 1.56
C ALA A 65 14.84 -7.95 2.51
N SER A 66 14.92 -6.95 3.41
CA SER A 66 13.82 -6.65 4.34
C SER A 66 12.73 -5.87 3.63
N ILE A 67 11.51 -6.39 3.67
CA ILE A 67 10.31 -5.72 3.13
C ILE A 67 9.66 -4.96 4.29
N PRO A 68 9.49 -3.62 4.17
CA PRO A 68 8.86 -2.83 5.23
C PRO A 68 7.36 -3.12 5.33
N PRO A 69 6.72 -2.82 6.47
CA PRO A 69 5.28 -2.86 6.63
C PRO A 69 4.58 -2.06 5.54
N GLU A 70 3.39 -2.50 5.13
CA GLU A 70 2.62 -1.87 4.06
C GLU A 70 1.95 -0.58 4.57
N MET A 71 2.62 0.56 4.34
CA MET A 71 2.23 1.88 4.87
C MET A 71 0.88 2.36 4.35
N ILE A 72 0.54 2.08 3.08
CA ILE A 72 -0.66 2.61 2.44
C ILE A 72 -1.92 2.08 3.12
N SER A 73 -2.05 0.76 3.21
CA SER A 73 -3.21 0.12 3.83
C SER A 73 -3.30 0.42 5.32
N GLY A 74 -2.15 0.41 6.02
CA GLY A 74 -2.09 0.77 7.44
C GLY A 74 -2.57 2.20 7.69
N THR A 75 -2.17 3.14 6.84
CA THR A 75 -2.57 4.55 6.96
C THR A 75 -4.04 4.75 6.64
N VAL A 76 -4.51 4.23 5.50
CA VAL A 76 -5.91 4.40 5.07
C VAL A 76 -6.87 3.80 6.10
N LEU A 77 -6.63 2.58 6.55
CA LEU A 77 -7.50 1.90 7.51
C LEU A 77 -7.37 2.49 8.93
N GLY A 78 -6.15 2.80 9.38
CA GLY A 78 -5.93 3.44 10.68
C GLY A 78 -6.60 4.81 10.77
N THR A 79 -6.44 5.65 9.75
CA THR A 79 -7.08 6.97 9.68
C THR A 79 -8.59 6.85 9.57
N ALA A 80 -9.10 5.97 8.69
CA ALA A 80 -10.53 5.79 8.51
C ALA A 80 -11.21 5.30 9.80
N PHE A 81 -10.61 4.33 10.47
CA PHE A 81 -11.15 3.82 11.74
C PHE A 81 -11.18 4.90 12.82
N THR A 82 -10.10 5.67 12.95
CA THR A 82 -10.01 6.75 13.96
C THR A 82 -11.03 7.85 13.71
N ILE A 83 -11.20 8.30 12.45
CA ILE A 83 -12.22 9.32 12.11
C ILE A 83 -13.63 8.79 12.36
N THR A 84 -13.93 7.56 11.96
CA THR A 84 -15.29 7.01 12.10
C THR A 84 -15.68 6.72 13.54
N THR A 85 -14.72 6.42 14.41
CA THR A 85 -14.98 6.18 15.85
C THR A 85 -14.87 7.44 16.69
N GLY A 86 -14.33 8.54 16.15
CA GLY A 86 -14.02 9.76 16.90
C GLY A 86 -12.95 9.58 17.97
N ALA A 87 -12.09 8.57 17.82
CA ALA A 87 -11.02 8.24 18.76
C ALA A 87 -9.80 9.16 18.57
N GLY A 88 -8.85 9.13 19.52
CA GLY A 88 -7.63 9.92 19.46
C GLY A 88 -6.58 9.38 18.47
N PRO A 89 -5.51 10.17 18.21
CA PRO A 89 -4.44 9.80 17.26
C PRO A 89 -3.72 8.48 17.60
N GLU A 90 -3.67 8.11 18.86
CA GLU A 90 -3.13 6.84 19.35
C GLU A 90 -3.88 5.63 18.77
N THR A 91 -5.15 5.79 18.46
CA THR A 91 -5.97 4.74 17.83
C THR A 91 -5.52 4.48 16.40
N ALA A 92 -5.13 5.52 15.66
CA ALA A 92 -4.59 5.37 14.30
C ALA A 92 -3.32 4.53 14.28
N LEU A 93 -2.44 4.72 15.27
CA LEU A 93 -1.24 3.90 15.44
C LEU A 93 -1.56 2.46 15.85
N THR A 94 -2.44 2.31 16.85
CA THR A 94 -2.83 1.00 17.39
C THR A 94 -3.50 0.11 16.33
N VAL A 95 -4.26 0.69 15.41
CA VAL A 95 -4.90 -0.03 14.30
C VAL A 95 -3.99 -0.09 13.08
N GLY A 96 -3.35 1.01 12.71
CA GLY A 96 -2.56 1.13 11.48
C GLY A 96 -1.33 0.23 11.44
N LEU A 97 -0.58 0.11 12.54
CA LEU A 97 0.63 -0.71 12.59
C LEU A 97 0.34 -2.22 12.46
N PRO A 98 -0.62 -2.82 13.21
CA PRO A 98 -0.99 -4.21 13.02
C PRO A 98 -1.56 -4.48 11.62
N VAL A 99 -2.39 -3.58 11.09
CA VAL A 99 -2.94 -3.71 9.73
C VAL A 99 -1.83 -3.70 8.69
N ALA A 100 -0.87 -2.77 8.77
CA ALA A 100 0.28 -2.72 7.87
C ALA A 100 1.08 -4.04 7.88
N SER A 101 1.25 -4.64 9.06
CA SER A 101 1.95 -5.91 9.23
C SER A 101 1.16 -7.09 8.67
N LEU A 102 -0.15 -7.14 8.89
CA LEU A 102 -1.02 -8.19 8.34
C LEU A 102 -1.08 -8.14 6.82
N VAL A 103 -1.20 -6.95 6.24
CA VAL A 103 -1.18 -6.77 4.78
C VAL A 103 0.17 -7.16 4.19
N LEU A 104 1.28 -6.84 4.87
CA LEU A 104 2.61 -7.32 4.48
C LEU A 104 2.67 -8.85 4.43
N ILE A 105 2.17 -9.54 5.46
CA ILE A 105 2.14 -11.01 5.49
C ILE A 105 1.29 -11.54 4.32
N ALA A 106 0.10 -11.00 4.11
CA ALA A 106 -0.79 -11.41 3.02
C ALA A 106 -0.13 -11.18 1.66
N LYS A 107 0.55 -10.04 1.47
CA LYS A 107 1.28 -9.70 0.25
C LYS A 107 2.44 -10.67 0.00
N ASN A 108 3.22 -11.00 1.04
CA ASN A 108 4.32 -11.96 0.94
C ASN A 108 3.83 -13.37 0.60
N VAL A 109 2.76 -13.83 1.25
CA VAL A 109 2.14 -15.11 0.93
C VAL A 109 1.68 -15.13 -0.53
N GLY A 110 0.99 -14.09 -1.00
CA GLY A 110 0.59 -13.96 -2.39
C GLY A 110 1.77 -14.02 -3.36
N MET A 111 2.86 -13.30 -3.06
CA MET A 111 4.08 -13.30 -3.89
C MET A 111 4.73 -14.68 -3.96
N VAL A 112 4.81 -15.43 -2.86
CA VAL A 112 5.41 -16.78 -2.84
C VAL A 112 4.60 -17.78 -3.67
N PHE A 113 3.27 -17.65 -3.72
CA PHE A 113 2.44 -18.58 -4.47
C PHE A 113 2.19 -18.16 -5.93
N ILE A 114 2.11 -16.85 -6.18
CA ILE A 114 1.73 -16.31 -7.49
C ILE A 114 2.96 -16.10 -8.39
N LEU A 115 4.06 -15.58 -7.85
CA LEU A 115 5.24 -15.22 -8.64
C LEU A 115 5.96 -16.43 -9.30
N PRO A 116 6.22 -17.56 -8.61
CA PRO A 116 6.98 -18.66 -9.20
C PRO A 116 6.39 -19.23 -10.50
N PRO A 117 5.06 -19.48 -10.64
CA PRO A 117 4.49 -19.95 -11.90
C PRO A 117 4.73 -19.00 -13.08
N PHE A 118 4.75 -17.69 -12.83
CA PHE A 118 4.99 -16.70 -13.87
C PHE A 118 6.47 -16.63 -14.27
N VAL A 119 7.37 -16.73 -13.29
CA VAL A 119 8.82 -16.81 -13.56
C VAL A 119 9.13 -18.06 -14.39
N HIS A 120 8.60 -19.23 -14.04
CA HIS A 120 8.78 -20.45 -14.84
C HIS A 120 8.25 -20.34 -16.27
N LYS A 121 7.11 -19.66 -16.45
CA LYS A 121 6.60 -19.39 -17.80
C LYS A 121 7.51 -18.46 -18.58
N ALA A 122 8.00 -17.40 -17.94
CA ALA A 122 8.94 -16.46 -18.56
C ALA A 122 10.25 -17.15 -18.97
N ASP A 123 10.80 -17.99 -18.11
CA ASP A 123 12.01 -18.79 -18.39
C ASP A 123 11.80 -19.73 -19.57
N LYS A 124 10.64 -20.39 -19.65
CA LYS A 124 10.29 -21.24 -20.78
C LYS A 124 10.25 -20.46 -22.09
N TYR A 125 9.58 -19.31 -22.11
CA TYR A 125 9.53 -18.46 -23.32
C TYR A 125 10.91 -17.88 -23.69
N ALA A 126 11.75 -17.58 -22.71
CA ALA A 126 13.12 -17.16 -22.96
C ALA A 126 13.95 -18.29 -23.59
N ALA A 127 13.80 -19.52 -23.11
CA ALA A 127 14.47 -20.71 -23.68
C ALA A 127 14.00 -21.00 -25.09
N GLU A 128 12.74 -20.72 -25.43
CA GLU A 128 12.18 -20.84 -26.79
C GLU A 128 12.58 -19.68 -27.73
N GLY A 129 13.40 -18.73 -27.25
CA GLY A 129 13.84 -17.56 -28.02
C GLY A 129 12.77 -16.46 -28.19
N ASN A 130 11.63 -16.56 -27.48
CA ASN A 130 10.55 -15.60 -27.55
C ASN A 130 10.70 -14.49 -26.49
N MET A 131 11.67 -13.63 -26.71
CA MET A 131 12.07 -12.55 -25.78
C MET A 131 10.93 -11.58 -25.46
N ALA A 132 10.05 -11.29 -26.42
CA ALA A 132 8.96 -10.33 -26.22
C ALA A 132 7.96 -10.83 -25.17
N VAL A 133 7.59 -12.10 -25.19
CA VAL A 133 6.63 -12.68 -24.22
C VAL A 133 7.28 -12.85 -22.86
N SER A 134 8.55 -13.29 -22.80
CA SER A 134 9.31 -13.39 -21.55
C SER A 134 9.38 -12.02 -20.85
N TYR A 135 9.72 -10.97 -21.59
CA TYR A 135 9.84 -9.61 -21.05
C TYR A 135 8.52 -9.07 -20.52
N THR A 136 7.41 -9.28 -21.23
CA THR A 136 6.09 -8.82 -20.78
C THR A 136 5.62 -9.53 -19.52
N HIS A 137 5.89 -10.84 -19.39
CA HIS A 137 5.54 -11.59 -18.17
C HIS A 137 6.36 -11.18 -16.96
N LEU A 138 7.65 -10.90 -17.10
CA LEU A 138 8.48 -10.42 -16.00
C LEU A 138 8.07 -9.00 -15.58
N ARG A 139 7.93 -8.09 -16.54
CA ARG A 139 7.58 -6.69 -16.27
C ARG A 139 6.23 -6.52 -15.59
N ALA A 140 5.25 -7.36 -15.89
CA ALA A 140 3.93 -7.30 -15.24
C ALA A 140 3.98 -7.57 -13.73
N HIS A 141 5.09 -8.10 -13.21
CA HIS A 141 5.27 -8.46 -11.80
C HIS A 141 6.34 -7.64 -11.08
N GLU A 142 7.07 -6.76 -11.78
CA GLU A 142 8.05 -5.86 -11.16
C GLU A 142 7.42 -4.62 -10.51
N THR A 143 6.14 -4.38 -10.76
CA THR A 143 5.38 -3.25 -10.19
C THR A 143 4.55 -3.66 -8.98
#